data_1627a88dd9d9c53897a82470cf3c03f4
#
_entry.id   1627a88dd9d9c53897a82470cf3c03f4
#
_cell.length_a   1.000
_cell.length_b   1.000
_cell.length_c   1.000
_cell.angle_alpha   90.00
_cell.angle_beta   90.00
_cell.angle_gamma   90.00
#
_symmetry.space_group_name_H-M   'P 1'
#
loop_
_entity.id
_entity.type
_entity.pdbx_description
1 polymer ?
#
loop_
_entity_poly.entity_id
_entity_poly.type
_entity_poly.pdbx_seq_one_letter_code
_entity_poly.pdbx_strand_id
1 'polypeptide(L)'
;MKNLHIGALAALLATSAAPCAFAQTQSPSPDPNAASSPHQRDVTGDKAPESTTTNGSAPGDASSPHQREAMQGSMHSGSDAQTGRPDDPTAFVKAAAQDGMTEVELGKLAMDKSNNAAVKRFAQKMVQDHGAANAELSGIAKKKSLKVPAGLDEEHQGMVKKLAAKSGAAFDADYAKYMAMNHTQAIALFQSEAKSSDPELATFAKKTLPTLQEHKRLADSLNASVATPTAHAR
;
A
#
# COMPACT_ATOMS: atom_id res chain seq x y z
N MET A 1 5.70 -63.16 28.43
CA MET A 1 6.95 -62.92 29.16
C MET A 1 8.00 -62.48 28.15
N LYS A 2 8.34 -61.23 28.19
CA LYS A 2 9.64 -60.61 27.85
C LYS A 2 9.44 -59.12 27.72
N ASN A 3 9.76 -58.41 28.78
CA ASN A 3 9.85 -56.95 28.87
C ASN A 3 11.05 -56.48 28.06
N LEU A 4 10.88 -55.48 27.23
CA LEU A 4 12.00 -54.75 26.64
C LEU A 4 11.86 -53.27 27.03
N HIS A 5 12.73 -52.85 27.91
CA HIS A 5 12.96 -51.46 28.29
C HIS A 5 13.75 -50.79 27.16
N ILE A 6 13.27 -49.65 26.65
CA ILE A 6 14.05 -48.81 25.81
C ILE A 6 14.17 -47.46 26.50
N GLY A 7 15.41 -47.11 26.82
CA GLY A 7 15.78 -45.94 27.57
C GLY A 7 15.60 -44.64 26.84
N ALA A 8 15.27 -43.63 27.61
CA ALA A 8 15.25 -42.24 27.18
C ALA A 8 16.68 -41.73 27.00
N LEU A 9 16.97 -41.21 25.84
CA LEU A 9 18.19 -40.40 25.57
C LEU A 9 17.76 -38.95 25.41
N ALA A 10 17.94 -38.19 26.46
CA ALA A 10 17.76 -36.73 26.44
C ALA A 10 19.03 -36.08 25.86
N ALA A 11 18.94 -35.54 24.68
CA ALA A 11 19.99 -34.70 24.09
C ALA A 11 19.72 -33.23 24.47
N LEU A 12 20.51 -32.72 25.40
CA LEU A 12 20.60 -31.30 25.72
C LEU A 12 21.36 -30.58 24.58
N LEU A 13 20.69 -29.80 23.77
CA LEU A 13 21.33 -28.83 22.86
C LEU A 13 21.34 -27.47 23.54
N ALA A 14 22.52 -27.10 24.06
CA ALA A 14 22.81 -25.76 24.52
C ALA A 14 22.97 -24.83 23.30
N THR A 15 22.00 -23.93 23.09
CA THR A 15 22.13 -22.84 22.11
C THR A 15 22.86 -21.67 22.79
N SER A 16 24.11 -21.49 22.42
CA SER A 16 24.93 -20.32 22.72
C SER A 16 24.37 -19.11 21.96
N ALA A 17 23.77 -18.17 22.67
CA ALA A 17 23.39 -16.86 22.14
C ALA A 17 24.61 -15.94 22.19
N ALA A 18 25.17 -15.59 21.06
CA ALA A 18 26.14 -14.51 20.93
C ALA A 18 25.41 -13.15 20.90
N PRO A 19 25.80 -12.15 21.66
CA PRO A 19 25.24 -10.82 21.55
C PRO A 19 25.80 -10.10 20.30
N CYS A 20 24.95 -9.77 19.35
CA CYS A 20 25.28 -8.86 18.26
C CYS A 20 25.42 -7.46 18.84
N ALA A 21 26.64 -6.96 18.89
CA ALA A 21 26.94 -5.57 19.22
C ALA A 21 26.47 -4.67 18.08
N PHE A 22 25.46 -3.85 18.37
CA PHE A 22 25.00 -2.78 17.49
C PHE A 22 26.03 -1.64 17.56
N ALA A 23 26.81 -1.46 16.50
CA ALA A 23 27.63 -0.27 16.32
C ALA A 23 26.70 0.91 15.99
N GLN A 24 26.54 1.83 16.93
CA GLN A 24 25.90 3.12 16.70
C GLN A 24 26.85 4.00 15.88
N THR A 25 26.57 4.20 14.61
CA THR A 25 27.14 5.27 13.83
C THR A 25 26.43 6.57 14.18
N GLN A 26 27.11 7.42 14.93
CA GLN A 26 26.68 8.79 15.21
C GLN A 26 26.73 9.60 13.93
N SER A 27 25.58 10.17 13.56
CA SER A 27 25.49 11.21 12.54
C SER A 27 26.04 12.52 13.10
N PRO A 28 26.82 13.29 12.34
CA PRO A 28 27.30 14.59 12.80
C PRO A 28 26.13 15.61 12.82
N SER A 29 26.08 16.36 13.92
CA SER A 29 25.19 17.50 14.13
C SER A 29 25.46 18.61 13.11
N PRO A 30 24.43 19.33 12.63
CA PRO A 30 24.65 20.50 11.81
C PRO A 30 25.11 21.70 12.63
N ASP A 31 26.12 22.39 12.13
CA ASP A 31 26.78 23.58 12.66
C ASP A 31 25.77 24.77 12.74
N PRO A 32 25.66 25.47 13.87
CA PRO A 32 24.74 26.61 14.02
C PRO A 32 25.31 27.96 13.61
N ASN A 33 26.24 28.05 12.66
CA ASN A 33 26.84 29.34 12.30
C ASN A 33 27.10 29.49 10.80
N ALA A 34 26.01 29.65 10.00
CA ALA A 34 26.10 30.22 8.68
C ALA A 34 25.18 31.44 8.61
N ALA A 35 25.71 32.54 9.13
CA ALA A 35 25.08 33.85 9.04
C ALA A 35 25.44 34.52 7.71
N SER A 36 24.43 35.18 7.16
CA SER A 36 24.49 36.46 6.45
C SER A 36 25.09 36.52 5.04
N SER A 37 24.25 36.84 4.07
CA SER A 37 24.40 38.17 3.42
C SER A 37 23.20 38.54 2.56
N PRO A 38 22.78 39.83 2.58
CA PRO A 38 21.60 40.32 1.88
C PRO A 38 21.99 40.86 0.50
N HIS A 39 21.13 40.59 -0.49
CA HIS A 39 21.16 41.42 -1.71
C HIS A 39 19.80 42.10 -1.87
N GLN A 40 19.79 43.37 -1.40
CA GLN A 40 18.91 44.42 -1.88
C GLN A 40 19.25 44.68 -3.36
N ARG A 41 18.23 44.79 -4.19
CA ARG A 41 18.15 45.73 -5.31
C ARG A 41 16.71 46.18 -5.48
N ASP A 42 16.54 47.36 -5.03
CA ASP A 42 15.60 48.38 -5.43
C ASP A 42 15.68 48.65 -6.94
N VAL A 43 14.56 48.89 -7.58
CA VAL A 43 14.34 49.96 -8.59
C VAL A 43 12.84 49.94 -8.98
N THR A 44 12.11 50.90 -8.47
CA THR A 44 11.26 51.93 -9.10
C THR A 44 10.62 51.64 -10.47
N GLY A 45 9.33 51.91 -10.54
CA GLY A 45 8.77 52.75 -11.60
C GLY A 45 7.72 52.14 -12.49
N ASP A 46 6.56 52.60 -12.30
CA ASP A 46 5.67 53.31 -13.19
C ASP A 46 4.45 52.60 -13.78
N LYS A 47 3.30 53.12 -13.33
CA LYS A 47 2.18 53.65 -14.14
C LYS A 47 1.15 52.68 -14.74
N ALA A 48 -0.02 52.74 -14.13
CA ALA A 48 -1.31 52.39 -14.74
C ALA A 48 -1.66 53.31 -15.94
N PRO A 49 -2.56 52.88 -16.80
CA PRO A 49 -3.82 53.62 -16.83
C PRO A 49 -5.10 52.74 -16.80
N GLU A 50 -6.11 53.41 -16.21
CA GLU A 50 -7.52 53.07 -16.26
C GLU A 50 -8.09 53.13 -17.69
N SER A 51 -9.13 52.34 -17.92
CA SER A 51 -10.38 52.75 -18.63
C SER A 51 -11.39 51.61 -18.50
N THR A 52 -12.38 51.81 -17.72
CA THR A 52 -13.77 52.27 -17.94
C THR A 52 -14.64 51.35 -18.80
N THR A 53 -15.73 50.92 -18.10
CA THR A 53 -17.17 50.84 -18.49
C THR A 53 -17.52 49.73 -19.48
N THR A 54 -18.51 48.86 -19.28
CA THR A 54 -19.94 49.15 -18.95
C THR A 54 -20.70 47.85 -18.72
N ASN A 55 -21.58 47.87 -17.76
CA ASN A 55 -22.98 47.39 -17.73
C ASN A 55 -23.41 46.12 -18.49
N GLY A 56 -24.12 45.26 -17.72
CA GLY A 56 -25.04 44.31 -18.30
C GLY A 56 -25.57 43.27 -17.29
N SER A 57 -26.57 43.67 -16.55
CA SER A 57 -27.68 42.92 -15.94
C SER A 57 -27.62 41.39 -15.90
N ALA A 58 -27.87 40.86 -14.69
CA ALA A 58 -28.37 39.55 -14.34
C ALA A 58 -29.83 39.33 -14.87
N PRO A 59 -30.51 38.25 -14.57
CA PRO A 59 -30.19 36.96 -13.87
C PRO A 59 -30.60 35.72 -14.66
N GLY A 60 -30.16 34.56 -14.28
CA GLY A 60 -30.59 33.30 -14.86
C GLY A 60 -30.12 32.11 -14.03
N ASP A 61 -30.97 31.75 -13.12
CA ASP A 61 -31.17 30.47 -12.49
C ASP A 61 -30.79 29.29 -13.38
N ALA A 62 -29.93 28.40 -12.93
CA ALA A 62 -30.00 26.98 -13.23
C ALA A 62 -29.01 26.18 -12.38
N SER A 63 -29.52 25.62 -11.34
CA SER A 63 -28.97 24.44 -10.67
C SER A 63 -28.55 23.37 -11.67
N SER A 64 -27.28 23.05 -11.71
CA SER A 64 -26.80 21.86 -12.40
C SER A 64 -26.28 20.86 -11.37
N PRO A 65 -26.98 19.72 -11.21
CA PRO A 65 -26.57 18.64 -10.32
C PRO A 65 -25.69 17.62 -11.06
N HIS A 66 -24.57 18.05 -11.63
CA HIS A 66 -23.69 17.14 -12.41
C HIS A 66 -22.22 17.19 -11.99
N GLN A 67 -21.93 17.24 -10.70
CA GLN A 67 -20.54 17.05 -10.23
C GLN A 67 -20.34 15.86 -9.30
N ARG A 68 -21.29 14.92 -9.25
CA ARG A 68 -21.14 13.71 -8.41
C ARG A 68 -20.77 12.43 -9.16
N GLU A 69 -20.72 12.43 -10.47
CA GLU A 69 -20.43 11.22 -11.24
C GLU A 69 -19.00 11.08 -11.80
N ALA A 70 -18.16 12.12 -11.64
CA ALA A 70 -16.83 12.08 -12.23
C ALA A 70 -15.75 11.34 -11.41
N MET A 71 -16.07 10.77 -10.24
CA MET A 71 -15.11 10.03 -9.43
C MET A 71 -15.28 8.49 -9.45
N GLN A 72 -16.30 7.98 -10.14
CA GLN A 72 -16.50 6.52 -10.25
C GLN A 72 -15.91 5.91 -11.52
N GLY A 73 -15.46 6.74 -12.47
CA GLY A 73 -15.08 6.28 -13.81
C GLY A 73 -13.60 6.12 -14.11
N SER A 74 -12.69 6.38 -13.15
CA SER A 74 -11.25 6.39 -13.48
C SER A 74 -10.36 5.48 -12.64
N MET A 75 -10.93 4.52 -11.93
CA MET A 75 -10.16 3.52 -11.19
C MET A 75 -10.11 2.15 -11.88
N HIS A 76 -10.72 2.00 -13.04
CA HIS A 76 -10.74 0.73 -13.77
C HIS A 76 -10.90 0.96 -15.28
N SER A 77 -9.91 1.57 -15.91
CA SER A 77 -9.82 1.57 -17.37
C SER A 77 -8.40 1.31 -17.82
N GLY A 78 -7.92 0.18 -17.41
CA GLY A 78 -6.70 -0.49 -17.80
C GLY A 78 -6.91 -1.97 -17.64
N SER A 79 -8.09 -2.45 -17.94
CA SER A 79 -8.33 -3.87 -18.01
C SER A 79 -8.04 -4.37 -19.42
N ASP A 80 -6.75 -4.50 -19.75
CA ASP A 80 -6.35 -5.84 -20.09
C ASP A 80 -6.39 -6.63 -18.78
N ALA A 81 -7.60 -6.71 -18.20
CA ALA A 81 -7.96 -7.73 -17.26
C ALA A 81 -7.65 -9.02 -17.98
N GLN A 82 -6.41 -9.42 -17.76
CA GLN A 82 -5.90 -10.70 -18.05
C GLN A 82 -6.96 -11.67 -17.51
N THR A 83 -7.97 -11.96 -18.32
CA THR A 83 -8.60 -13.26 -18.33
C THR A 83 -7.52 -14.24 -18.80
N GLY A 84 -6.40 -14.19 -18.10
CA GLY A 84 -5.37 -15.20 -18.16
C GLY A 84 -6.08 -16.49 -17.86
N ARG A 85 -5.85 -17.49 -18.69
CA ARG A 85 -6.31 -18.86 -18.43
C ARG A 85 -6.07 -19.10 -16.93
N PRO A 86 -7.03 -19.74 -16.22
CA PRO A 86 -6.88 -20.02 -14.78
C PRO A 86 -5.57 -20.73 -14.38
N ASP A 87 -4.76 -21.13 -15.37
CA ASP A 87 -3.54 -21.91 -15.26
C ASP A 87 -2.31 -21.20 -15.87
N ASP A 88 -2.26 -19.86 -15.95
CA ASP A 88 -1.02 -19.15 -16.35
C ASP A 88 -0.22 -18.74 -15.11
N PRO A 89 0.82 -19.52 -14.72
CA PRO A 89 1.64 -19.24 -13.57
C PRO A 89 2.40 -17.90 -13.69
N THR A 90 2.71 -17.46 -14.91
CA THR A 90 3.40 -16.19 -15.15
C THR A 90 2.50 -15.00 -14.85
N ALA A 91 1.23 -15.08 -15.29
CA ALA A 91 0.25 -14.06 -15.04
C ALA A 91 -0.05 -13.93 -13.54
N PHE A 92 -0.24 -15.05 -12.83
CA PHE A 92 -0.44 -15.06 -11.38
C PHE A 92 0.76 -14.44 -10.64
N VAL A 93 1.98 -14.89 -10.92
CA VAL A 93 3.20 -14.38 -10.27
C VAL A 93 3.35 -12.88 -10.50
N LYS A 94 3.10 -12.40 -11.73
CA LYS A 94 3.17 -10.97 -12.05
C LYS A 94 2.14 -10.18 -11.25
N ALA A 95 0.87 -10.58 -11.28
CA ALA A 95 -0.20 -9.85 -10.61
C ALA A 95 -0.01 -9.85 -9.08
N ALA A 96 0.21 -11.01 -8.47
CA ALA A 96 0.39 -11.13 -7.03
C ALA A 96 1.64 -10.35 -6.53
N ALA A 97 2.72 -10.31 -7.32
CA ALA A 97 3.90 -9.52 -6.97
C ALA A 97 3.65 -8.01 -7.07
N GLN A 98 2.95 -7.54 -8.11
CA GLN A 98 2.59 -6.12 -8.26
C GLN A 98 1.69 -5.65 -7.13
N ASP A 99 0.62 -6.40 -6.84
CA ASP A 99 -0.28 -6.10 -5.73
C ASP A 99 0.47 -6.06 -4.40
N GLY A 100 1.21 -7.11 -4.07
CA GLY A 100 1.92 -7.21 -2.81
C GLY A 100 3.00 -6.13 -2.62
N MET A 101 3.73 -5.74 -3.68
CA MET A 101 4.68 -4.62 -3.63
C MET A 101 3.96 -3.30 -3.41
N THR A 102 2.82 -3.08 -4.07
CA THR A 102 2.00 -1.88 -3.90
C THR A 102 1.51 -1.75 -2.47
N GLU A 103 1.03 -2.83 -1.87
CA GLU A 103 0.53 -2.84 -0.49
C GLU A 103 1.64 -2.59 0.53
N VAL A 104 2.86 -3.08 0.28
CA VAL A 104 4.03 -2.74 1.09
C VAL A 104 4.37 -1.25 0.99
N GLU A 105 4.37 -0.67 -0.22
CA GLU A 105 4.67 0.75 -0.40
C GLU A 105 3.59 1.66 0.20
N LEU A 106 2.32 1.35 -0.04
CA LEU A 106 1.21 2.09 0.55
C LEU A 106 1.15 1.93 2.07
N GLY A 107 1.53 0.78 2.59
CA GLY A 107 1.64 0.55 4.04
C GLY A 107 2.73 1.44 4.66
N LYS A 108 3.92 1.52 4.06
CA LYS A 108 4.98 2.43 4.50
C LYS A 108 4.52 3.88 4.47
N LEU A 109 3.87 4.29 3.37
CA LEU A 109 3.33 5.62 3.21
C LEU A 109 2.27 5.94 4.28
N ALA A 110 1.41 4.99 4.64
CA ALA A 110 0.38 5.16 5.65
C ALA A 110 0.97 5.26 7.07
N MET A 111 2.02 4.52 7.37
CA MET A 111 2.75 4.66 8.64
C MET A 111 3.38 6.04 8.79
N ASP A 112 3.86 6.64 7.70
CA ASP A 112 4.45 7.98 7.71
C ASP A 112 3.39 9.09 7.78
N LYS A 113 2.40 9.05 6.89
CA LYS A 113 1.46 10.16 6.67
C LYS A 113 0.26 10.20 7.63
N SER A 114 -0.22 9.05 8.09
CA SER A 114 -1.42 9.00 8.92
C SER A 114 -1.11 9.37 10.38
N ASN A 115 -2.03 10.10 11.00
CA ASN A 115 -2.05 10.29 12.46
C ASN A 115 -3.06 9.34 13.16
N ASN A 116 -3.80 8.55 12.38
CA ASN A 116 -4.76 7.59 12.92
C ASN A 116 -4.07 6.30 13.34
N ALA A 117 -4.13 5.99 14.63
CA ALA A 117 -3.48 4.79 15.18
C ALA A 117 -4.02 3.47 14.59
N ALA A 118 -5.29 3.42 14.17
CA ALA A 118 -5.85 2.24 13.54
C ALA A 118 -5.29 2.05 12.14
N VAL A 119 -5.16 3.14 11.36
CA VAL A 119 -4.52 3.12 10.04
C VAL A 119 -3.08 2.67 10.16
N LYS A 120 -2.31 3.21 11.08
CA LYS A 120 -0.90 2.82 11.29
C LYS A 120 -0.73 1.35 11.66
N ARG A 121 -1.57 0.82 12.56
CA ARG A 121 -1.52 -0.62 12.93
C ARG A 121 -1.86 -1.52 11.75
N PHE A 122 -2.88 -1.18 10.99
CA PHE A 122 -3.25 -1.91 9.78
C PHE A 122 -2.11 -1.86 8.75
N ALA A 123 -1.55 -0.68 8.50
CA ALA A 123 -0.44 -0.47 7.58
C ALA A 123 0.80 -1.28 7.95
N GLN A 124 1.15 -1.33 9.24
CA GLN A 124 2.26 -2.14 9.73
C GLN A 124 2.05 -3.63 9.42
N LYS A 125 0.81 -4.11 9.62
CA LYS A 125 0.44 -5.50 9.28
C LYS A 125 0.58 -5.76 7.78
N MET A 126 0.13 -4.84 6.92
CA MET A 126 0.30 -4.94 5.46
C MET A 126 1.78 -5.08 5.08
N VAL A 127 2.64 -4.20 5.60
CA VAL A 127 4.08 -4.25 5.32
C VAL A 127 4.70 -5.59 5.74
N GLN A 128 4.34 -6.10 6.91
CA GLN A 128 4.88 -7.35 7.42
C GLN A 128 4.42 -8.56 6.60
N ASP A 129 3.12 -8.72 6.44
CA ASP A 129 2.55 -9.93 5.86
C ASP A 129 2.76 -10.01 4.35
N HIS A 130 2.57 -8.87 3.63
CA HIS A 130 2.84 -8.82 2.20
C HIS A 130 4.34 -8.85 1.88
N GLY A 131 5.19 -8.29 2.74
CA GLY A 131 6.64 -8.45 2.62
C GLY A 131 7.07 -9.91 2.70
N ALA A 132 6.53 -10.68 3.65
CA ALA A 132 6.80 -12.10 3.78
C ALA A 132 6.25 -12.92 2.60
N ALA A 133 5.01 -12.64 2.18
CA ALA A 133 4.39 -13.32 1.05
C ALA A 133 5.15 -13.06 -0.26
N ASN A 134 5.60 -11.83 -0.51
CA ASN A 134 6.40 -11.47 -1.69
C ASN A 134 7.75 -12.21 -1.72
N ALA A 135 8.40 -12.34 -0.56
CA ALA A 135 9.65 -13.09 -0.47
C ALA A 135 9.44 -14.58 -0.77
N GLU A 136 8.37 -15.19 -0.25
CA GLU A 136 8.01 -16.58 -0.54
C GLU A 136 7.68 -16.79 -2.02
N LEU A 137 6.84 -15.94 -2.60
CA LEU A 137 6.47 -15.98 -4.02
C LEU A 137 7.71 -15.84 -4.92
N SER A 138 8.60 -14.92 -4.59
CA SER A 138 9.87 -14.73 -5.31
C SER A 138 10.74 -15.99 -5.28
N GLY A 139 10.78 -16.68 -4.12
CA GLY A 139 11.48 -17.96 -3.98
C GLY A 139 10.89 -19.06 -4.87
N ILE A 140 9.56 -19.18 -4.92
CA ILE A 140 8.86 -20.13 -5.79
C ILE A 140 9.11 -19.79 -7.26
N ALA A 141 8.91 -18.54 -7.64
CA ALA A 141 9.11 -18.08 -9.02
C ALA A 141 10.54 -18.35 -9.52
N LYS A 142 11.54 -18.09 -8.68
CA LYS A 142 12.95 -18.38 -9.00
C LYS A 142 13.18 -19.87 -9.29
N LYS A 143 12.65 -20.77 -8.48
CA LYS A 143 12.78 -22.23 -8.72
C LYS A 143 12.14 -22.66 -10.04
N LYS A 144 11.06 -21.98 -10.42
CA LYS A 144 10.29 -22.26 -11.65
C LYS A 144 10.80 -21.48 -12.86
N SER A 145 11.85 -20.68 -12.72
CA SER A 145 12.35 -19.78 -13.77
C SER A 145 11.27 -18.79 -14.27
N LEU A 146 10.31 -18.45 -13.41
CA LEU A 146 9.31 -17.44 -13.67
C LEU A 146 9.86 -16.06 -13.32
N LYS A 147 9.49 -15.05 -14.13
CA LYS A 147 9.97 -13.68 -13.95
C LYS A 147 9.09 -12.93 -12.95
N VAL A 148 9.70 -12.48 -11.85
CA VAL A 148 9.06 -11.55 -10.92
C VAL A 148 9.38 -10.12 -11.36
N PRO A 149 8.40 -9.18 -11.38
CA PRO A 149 8.67 -7.77 -11.63
C PRO A 149 9.71 -7.21 -10.66
N ALA A 150 10.62 -6.38 -11.15
CA ALA A 150 11.66 -5.75 -10.33
C ALA A 150 11.16 -4.49 -9.57
N GLY A 151 9.96 -4.00 -9.91
CA GLY A 151 9.33 -2.82 -9.33
C GLY A 151 7.90 -2.69 -9.80
N LEU A 152 7.23 -1.64 -9.31
CA LEU A 152 5.86 -1.33 -9.69
C LEU A 152 5.78 -0.90 -11.15
N ASP A 153 4.75 -1.35 -11.87
CA ASP A 153 4.40 -0.82 -13.18
C ASP A 153 3.76 0.57 -13.08
N GLU A 154 3.46 1.19 -14.23
CA GLU A 154 2.94 2.56 -14.29
C GLU A 154 1.60 2.73 -13.57
N GLU A 155 0.73 1.73 -13.66
CA GLU A 155 -0.59 1.76 -13.00
C GLU A 155 -0.43 1.80 -11.48
N HIS A 156 0.34 0.88 -10.91
CA HIS A 156 0.59 0.80 -9.48
C HIS A 156 1.39 1.98 -8.95
N GLN A 157 2.39 2.47 -9.72
CA GLN A 157 3.08 3.73 -9.40
C GLN A 157 2.12 4.93 -9.39
N GLY A 158 1.19 4.98 -10.35
CA GLY A 158 0.16 6.02 -10.41
C GLY A 158 -0.74 6.00 -9.18
N MET A 159 -1.12 4.81 -8.69
CA MET A 159 -1.91 4.65 -7.48
C MET A 159 -1.15 5.16 -6.24
N VAL A 160 0.10 4.75 -6.07
CA VAL A 160 0.95 5.22 -4.97
C VAL A 160 1.09 6.75 -5.00
N LYS A 161 1.34 7.34 -6.18
CA LYS A 161 1.44 8.80 -6.35
C LYS A 161 0.13 9.51 -6.00
N LYS A 162 -1.02 8.98 -6.41
CA LYS A 162 -2.34 9.56 -6.09
C LYS A 162 -2.59 9.61 -4.58
N LEU A 163 -2.26 8.53 -3.86
CA LEU A 163 -2.37 8.52 -2.41
C LEU A 163 -1.33 9.42 -1.75
N ALA A 164 -0.10 9.43 -2.24
CA ALA A 164 0.98 10.27 -1.71
C ALA A 164 0.67 11.77 -1.78
N ALA A 165 -0.13 12.20 -2.74
CA ALA A 165 -0.59 13.59 -2.86
C ALA A 165 -1.62 14.00 -1.80
N LYS A 166 -2.19 13.05 -1.06
CA LYS A 166 -3.19 13.30 0.00
C LYS A 166 -2.56 13.34 1.38
N SER A 167 -3.30 13.89 2.35
CA SER A 167 -2.89 13.95 3.76
C SER A 167 -4.10 13.90 4.69
N GLY A 168 -3.86 13.65 5.99
CA GLY A 168 -4.88 13.65 7.03
C GLY A 168 -6.04 12.69 6.73
N ALA A 169 -7.26 13.10 7.10
CA ALA A 169 -8.45 12.26 6.95
C ALA A 169 -8.75 11.83 5.50
N ALA A 170 -8.40 12.67 4.51
CA ALA A 170 -8.58 12.34 3.10
C ALA A 170 -7.63 11.22 2.64
N PHE A 171 -6.39 11.22 3.14
CA PHE A 171 -5.46 10.12 2.93
C PHE A 171 -5.98 8.83 3.58
N ASP A 172 -6.39 8.90 4.87
CA ASP A 172 -6.85 7.74 5.63
C ASP A 172 -8.06 7.08 4.97
N ALA A 173 -9.03 7.89 4.52
CA ALA A 173 -10.23 7.38 3.85
C ALA A 173 -9.91 6.68 2.52
N ASP A 174 -9.07 7.28 1.67
CA ASP A 174 -8.73 6.68 0.39
C ASP A 174 -7.84 5.45 0.54
N TYR A 175 -6.91 5.47 1.50
CA TYR A 175 -6.09 4.31 1.84
C TYR A 175 -6.97 3.13 2.27
N ALA A 176 -7.88 3.34 3.21
CA ALA A 176 -8.75 2.29 3.71
C ALA A 176 -9.68 1.75 2.60
N LYS A 177 -10.24 2.64 1.78
CA LYS A 177 -11.07 2.27 0.63
C LYS A 177 -10.30 1.44 -0.38
N TYR A 178 -9.08 1.86 -0.73
CA TYR A 178 -8.22 1.13 -1.65
C TYR A 178 -7.93 -0.28 -1.12
N MET A 179 -7.50 -0.39 0.14
CA MET A 179 -7.19 -1.68 0.76
C MET A 179 -8.40 -2.62 0.77
N ALA A 180 -9.60 -2.11 1.09
CA ALA A 180 -10.80 -2.92 1.06
C ALA A 180 -11.14 -3.45 -0.34
N MET A 181 -10.94 -2.64 -1.38
CA MET A 181 -11.19 -3.04 -2.78
C MET A 181 -10.14 -4.02 -3.29
N ASN A 182 -8.86 -3.70 -3.08
CA ASN A 182 -7.74 -4.52 -3.56
C ASN A 182 -7.78 -5.93 -2.98
N HIS A 183 -8.03 -6.07 -1.68
CA HIS A 183 -8.13 -7.38 -1.05
C HIS A 183 -9.30 -8.23 -1.58
N THR A 184 -10.38 -7.61 -2.07
CA THR A 184 -11.46 -8.36 -2.76
C THR A 184 -10.93 -9.00 -4.04
N GLN A 185 -10.14 -8.27 -4.82
CA GLN A 185 -9.55 -8.74 -6.07
C GLN A 185 -8.45 -9.78 -5.80
N ALA A 186 -7.58 -9.51 -4.83
CA ALA A 186 -6.53 -10.44 -4.44
C ALA A 186 -7.10 -11.79 -3.96
N ILE A 187 -8.18 -11.79 -3.16
CA ILE A 187 -8.84 -13.02 -2.74
C ILE A 187 -9.35 -13.82 -3.95
N ALA A 188 -9.97 -13.17 -4.92
CA ALA A 188 -10.45 -13.84 -6.13
C ALA A 188 -9.30 -14.44 -6.96
N LEU A 189 -8.21 -13.70 -7.13
CA LEU A 189 -6.99 -14.15 -7.81
C LEU A 189 -6.40 -15.40 -7.11
N PHE A 190 -6.23 -15.34 -5.81
CA PHE A 190 -5.67 -16.43 -5.02
C PHE A 190 -6.61 -17.63 -4.92
N GLN A 191 -7.94 -17.43 -4.93
CA GLN A 191 -8.90 -18.53 -5.02
C GLN A 191 -8.84 -19.29 -6.34
N SER A 192 -8.58 -18.56 -7.43
CA SER A 192 -8.33 -19.17 -8.73
C SER A 192 -7.05 -19.99 -8.71
N GLU A 193 -5.94 -19.40 -8.26
CA GLU A 193 -4.64 -20.06 -8.21
C GLU A 193 -4.62 -21.26 -7.27
N ALA A 194 -5.38 -21.22 -6.18
CA ALA A 194 -5.50 -22.37 -5.25
C ALA A 194 -6.06 -23.65 -5.92
N LYS A 195 -6.63 -23.52 -7.10
CA LYS A 195 -7.21 -24.61 -7.93
C LYS A 195 -6.35 -24.91 -9.15
N SER A 196 -5.25 -24.18 -9.35
CA SER A 196 -4.37 -24.38 -10.52
C SER A 196 -3.70 -25.75 -10.52
N SER A 197 -3.25 -26.17 -11.68
CA SER A 197 -2.49 -27.40 -11.85
C SER A 197 -1.04 -27.32 -11.33
N ASP A 198 -0.56 -26.12 -11.01
CA ASP A 198 0.76 -25.90 -10.43
C ASP A 198 0.74 -26.15 -8.92
N PRO A 199 1.33 -27.24 -8.41
CA PRO A 199 1.17 -27.62 -7.01
C PRO A 199 1.87 -26.65 -6.03
N GLU A 200 2.97 -25.99 -6.44
CA GLU A 200 3.68 -25.05 -5.55
C GLU A 200 2.92 -23.73 -5.43
N LEU A 201 2.46 -23.18 -6.56
CA LEU A 201 1.66 -21.95 -6.57
C LEU A 201 0.29 -22.17 -5.92
N ALA A 202 -0.37 -23.30 -6.20
CA ALA A 202 -1.63 -23.66 -5.55
C ALA A 202 -1.47 -23.79 -4.02
N THR A 203 -0.36 -24.36 -3.55
CA THR A 203 -0.06 -24.46 -2.12
C THR A 203 0.20 -23.09 -1.51
N PHE A 204 0.98 -22.24 -2.17
CA PHE A 204 1.21 -20.87 -1.76
C PHE A 204 -0.10 -20.09 -1.66
N ALA A 205 -0.95 -20.17 -2.68
CA ALA A 205 -2.23 -19.51 -2.70
C ALA A 205 -3.15 -19.98 -1.57
N LYS A 206 -3.27 -21.29 -1.34
CA LYS A 206 -4.06 -21.87 -0.23
C LYS A 206 -3.56 -21.40 1.13
N LYS A 207 -2.24 -21.32 1.32
CA LYS A 207 -1.62 -20.86 2.57
C LYS A 207 -1.86 -19.37 2.81
N THR A 208 -1.86 -18.54 1.76
CA THR A 208 -1.98 -17.08 1.86
C THR A 208 -3.44 -16.61 2.01
N LEU A 209 -4.40 -17.34 1.45
CA LEU A 209 -5.82 -16.98 1.45
C LEU A 209 -6.40 -16.60 2.82
N PRO A 210 -6.16 -17.34 3.92
CA PRO A 210 -6.68 -16.95 5.25
C PRO A 210 -6.18 -15.56 5.68
N THR A 211 -4.92 -15.24 5.40
CA THR A 211 -4.34 -13.93 5.70
C THR A 211 -5.01 -12.82 4.89
N LEU A 212 -5.21 -13.03 3.58
CA LEU A 212 -5.91 -12.05 2.72
C LEU A 212 -7.36 -11.82 3.17
N GLN A 213 -8.07 -12.87 3.60
CA GLN A 213 -9.43 -12.76 4.13
C GLN A 213 -9.47 -11.97 5.43
N GLU A 214 -8.50 -12.17 6.32
CA GLU A 214 -8.39 -11.39 7.55
C GLU A 214 -8.04 -9.92 7.23
N HIS A 215 -7.13 -9.67 6.30
CA HIS A 215 -6.82 -8.31 5.85
C HIS A 215 -8.06 -7.61 5.27
N LYS A 216 -8.83 -8.31 4.44
CA LYS A 216 -10.10 -7.78 3.90
C LYS A 216 -11.06 -7.37 5.01
N ARG A 217 -11.26 -8.24 6.00
CA ARG A 217 -12.13 -7.94 7.15
C ARG A 217 -11.64 -6.72 7.94
N LEU A 218 -10.34 -6.60 8.16
CA LEU A 218 -9.74 -5.45 8.84
C LEU A 218 -9.84 -4.18 8.00
N ALA A 219 -9.63 -4.27 6.67
CA ALA A 219 -9.76 -3.15 5.75
C ALA A 219 -11.20 -2.62 5.68
N ASP A 220 -12.20 -3.51 5.66
CA ASP A 220 -13.61 -3.12 5.70
C ASP A 220 -13.95 -2.39 6.99
N SER A 221 -13.50 -2.92 8.14
CA SER A 221 -13.70 -2.28 9.44
C SER A 221 -13.02 -0.92 9.51
N LEU A 222 -11.79 -0.83 8.98
CA LEU A 222 -11.05 0.42 8.91
C LEU A 222 -11.77 1.44 8.02
N ASN A 223 -12.20 1.02 6.82
CA ASN A 223 -12.92 1.88 5.88
C ASN A 223 -14.21 2.44 6.50
N ALA A 224 -14.98 1.61 7.20
CA ALA A 224 -16.17 2.06 7.93
C ALA A 224 -15.82 3.08 9.03
N SER A 225 -14.73 2.87 9.76
CA SER A 225 -14.32 3.74 10.88
C SER A 225 -13.81 5.11 10.41
N VAL A 226 -13.09 5.19 9.29
CA VAL A 226 -12.54 6.46 8.76
C VAL A 226 -13.57 7.23 7.92
N ALA A 227 -14.60 6.56 7.40
CA ALA A 227 -15.70 7.19 6.68
C ALA A 227 -16.67 7.95 7.60
N THR A 228 -16.70 7.60 8.89
CA THR A 228 -17.55 8.27 9.88
C THR A 228 -16.68 9.30 10.62
N PRO A 229 -16.85 10.62 10.42
CA PRO A 229 -16.17 11.61 11.24
C PRO A 229 -16.63 11.41 12.68
N THR A 230 -15.77 10.93 13.55
CA THR A 230 -16.05 10.90 14.98
C THR A 230 -16.21 12.35 15.44
N ALA A 231 -17.43 12.75 15.71
CA ALA A 231 -17.77 14.00 16.40
C ALA A 231 -17.33 13.88 17.88
N HIS A 232 -16.03 13.76 18.11
CA HIS A 232 -15.44 13.73 19.44
C HIS A 232 -14.19 14.60 19.46
N ALA A 233 -14.43 15.91 19.43
CA ALA A 233 -13.50 16.89 19.93
C ALA A 233 -14.31 18.10 20.43
N ARG A 234 -14.81 18.03 21.64
CA ARG A 234 -15.09 19.21 22.47
C ARG A 234 -14.37 19.01 23.79
#